data_9602834ca2242fd57166cb9d2d5651af
#
_entry.id   9602834ca2242fd57166cb9d2d5651af
#
_cell.length_a   1.000
_cell.length_b   1.000
_cell.length_c   1.000
_cell.angle_alpha   90.00
_cell.angle_beta   90.00
_cell.angle_gamma   90.00
#
_symmetry.space_group_name_H-M   'P 1'
#
loop_
_entity.id
_entity.type
_entity.pdbx_description
1 polymer ?
#
loop_
_entity_poly.entity_id
_entity_poly.type
_entity_poly.pdbx_seq_one_letter_code
_entity_poly.pdbx_strand_id
1 'polypeptide(L)'
;MNKVYANAEAALKDVIADNQTLAVGGFGLCGIPEKLIVAVKQSGVTGLTCISNNAGVDNFGLGILLQTKQIKKMISSYVGENKEFERQYLNGELDVELTPQGTLAEKLRAGGAGIPAFYTQTGVGTLIAEGKEERTFNGKNYILEESLTADVALVKAYKADKAGNLVFRKTAQNFNPECAMAGKITIAEVEQVVEIGELDPDEIHLAGIYVNRIVLNASPEKRIEHKTLSTEAV
;
A
#
# COMPACT_ATOMS: atom_id res chain seq x y z
N MET A 1 7.94 -11.90 21.12
CA MET A 1 8.24 -12.67 19.87
C MET A 1 9.01 -11.73 18.96
N ASN A 2 10.15 -12.15 18.41
CA ASN A 2 10.93 -11.29 17.50
C ASN A 2 10.41 -11.46 16.07
N LYS A 3 9.99 -10.38 15.43
CA LYS A 3 9.44 -10.35 14.06
C LYS A 3 10.45 -9.85 13.02
N VAL A 4 11.69 -9.57 13.42
CA VAL A 4 12.72 -8.99 12.57
C VAL A 4 13.37 -10.07 11.70
N TYR A 5 13.39 -9.85 10.41
CA TYR A 5 14.00 -10.70 9.38
C TYR A 5 15.32 -10.07 8.90
N ALA A 6 16.22 -10.92 8.42
CA ALA A 6 17.56 -10.50 8.01
C ALA A 6 17.55 -9.53 6.80
N ASN A 7 16.62 -9.74 5.87
CA ASN A 7 16.47 -8.91 4.66
C ASN A 7 15.07 -9.10 4.05
N ALA A 8 14.78 -8.39 2.98
CA ALA A 8 13.48 -8.40 2.32
C ALA A 8 13.15 -9.77 1.68
N GLU A 9 14.13 -10.43 1.10
CA GLU A 9 13.97 -11.75 0.48
C GLU A 9 13.61 -12.80 1.55
N ALA A 10 14.28 -12.77 2.69
CA ALA A 10 13.96 -13.66 3.82
C ALA A 10 12.56 -13.39 4.39
N ALA A 11 12.14 -12.11 4.40
CA ALA A 11 10.82 -11.73 4.87
C ALA A 11 9.69 -12.10 3.89
N LEU A 12 9.97 -12.20 2.59
CA LEU A 12 9.01 -12.61 1.57
C LEU A 12 8.96 -14.13 1.36
N LYS A 13 10.02 -14.84 1.78
CA LYS A 13 10.10 -16.29 1.62
C LYS A 13 8.87 -16.97 2.23
N ASP A 14 8.30 -17.92 1.50
CA ASP A 14 7.11 -18.70 1.86
C ASP A 14 5.81 -17.86 2.07
N VAL A 15 5.84 -16.59 1.66
CA VAL A 15 4.69 -15.67 1.77
C VAL A 15 4.23 -15.21 0.41
N ILE A 16 5.17 -14.86 -0.47
CA ILE A 16 4.84 -14.35 -1.79
C ILE A 16 4.66 -15.50 -2.80
N ALA A 17 3.61 -15.46 -3.60
CA ALA A 17 3.29 -16.44 -4.63
C ALA A 17 2.58 -15.80 -5.83
N ASP A 18 2.50 -16.53 -6.94
CA ASP A 18 1.75 -16.10 -8.12
C ASP A 18 0.27 -15.86 -7.81
N ASN A 19 -0.32 -14.93 -8.53
CA ASN A 19 -1.75 -14.57 -8.49
C ASN A 19 -2.26 -14.04 -7.15
N GLN A 20 -1.37 -13.64 -6.24
CA GLN A 20 -1.77 -13.02 -4.98
C GLN A 20 -2.19 -11.56 -5.14
N THR A 21 -2.98 -11.10 -4.15
CA THR A 21 -3.32 -9.69 -3.97
C THR A 21 -2.35 -9.06 -2.97
N LEU A 22 -1.67 -7.99 -3.39
CA LEU A 22 -0.75 -7.21 -2.57
C LEU A 22 -1.36 -5.83 -2.26
N ALA A 23 -1.46 -5.47 -0.98
CA ALA A 23 -1.71 -4.08 -0.56
C ALA A 23 -0.36 -3.40 -0.32
N VAL A 24 -0.05 -2.36 -1.09
CA VAL A 24 1.25 -1.69 -1.02
C VAL A 24 1.06 -0.24 -0.58
N GLY A 25 1.62 0.09 0.59
CA GLY A 25 1.60 1.43 1.16
C GLY A 25 2.39 2.43 0.33
N GLY A 26 2.15 3.70 0.61
CA GLY A 26 2.77 4.81 -0.09
C GLY A 26 1.78 5.70 -0.82
N PHE A 27 2.26 6.89 -1.18
CA PHE A 27 1.57 7.90 -1.97
C PHE A 27 2.57 8.55 -2.92
N GLY A 28 2.43 8.35 -4.20
CA GLY A 28 3.52 8.64 -5.13
C GLY A 28 4.74 7.78 -4.77
N LEU A 29 5.85 8.44 -4.51
CA LEU A 29 7.07 7.79 -4.00
C LEU A 29 7.26 7.98 -2.49
N CYS A 30 6.35 8.73 -1.83
CA CYS A 30 6.46 9.00 -0.40
C CYS A 30 5.96 7.80 0.41
N GLY A 31 6.81 7.26 1.27
CA GLY A 31 6.43 6.17 2.19
C GLY A 31 6.25 4.81 1.52
N ILE A 32 6.90 4.55 0.38
CA ILE A 32 6.89 3.24 -0.27
C ILE A 32 7.91 2.29 0.36
N PRO A 33 7.63 0.99 0.46
CA PRO A 33 8.56 -0.03 0.95
C PRO A 33 9.53 -0.46 -0.15
N GLU A 34 10.59 0.32 -0.36
CA GLU A 34 11.49 0.24 -1.51
C GLU A 34 12.16 -1.14 -1.69
N LYS A 35 12.75 -1.67 -0.61
CA LYS A 35 13.45 -2.97 -0.66
C LYS A 35 12.48 -4.14 -0.81
N LEU A 36 11.31 -4.06 -0.19
CA LEU A 36 10.30 -5.10 -0.34
C LEU A 36 9.78 -5.17 -1.77
N ILE A 37 9.55 -4.03 -2.43
CA ILE A 37 9.14 -4.00 -3.84
C ILE A 37 10.23 -4.59 -4.74
N VAL A 38 11.51 -4.25 -4.51
CA VAL A 38 12.64 -4.83 -5.24
C VAL A 38 12.71 -6.36 -5.04
N ALA A 39 12.52 -6.83 -3.81
CA ALA A 39 12.54 -8.27 -3.52
C ALA A 39 11.36 -9.02 -4.16
N VAL A 40 10.16 -8.39 -4.25
CA VAL A 40 9.04 -8.94 -5.04
C VAL A 40 9.43 -9.05 -6.53
N LYS A 41 10.10 -8.03 -7.09
CA LYS A 41 10.61 -8.12 -8.46
C LYS A 41 11.56 -9.31 -8.64
N GLN A 42 12.50 -9.46 -7.72
CA GLN A 42 13.53 -10.53 -7.78
C GLN A 42 12.95 -11.93 -7.58
N SER A 43 11.83 -12.07 -6.86
CA SER A 43 11.18 -13.36 -6.68
C SER A 43 10.61 -13.95 -7.98
N GLY A 44 10.36 -13.10 -8.98
CA GLY A 44 9.83 -13.51 -10.27
C GLY A 44 8.35 -13.92 -10.27
N VAL A 45 7.63 -13.77 -9.16
CA VAL A 45 6.17 -14.05 -9.09
C VAL A 45 5.40 -13.18 -10.07
N THR A 46 4.32 -13.73 -10.62
CA THR A 46 3.53 -13.10 -11.68
C THR A 46 2.02 -13.15 -11.38
N GLY A 47 1.23 -12.46 -12.21
CA GLY A 47 -0.23 -12.47 -12.08
C GLY A 47 -0.73 -11.67 -10.87
N LEU A 48 0.07 -10.78 -10.30
CA LEU A 48 -0.26 -10.04 -9.09
C LEU A 48 -1.40 -9.05 -9.32
N THR A 49 -2.29 -8.95 -8.33
CA THR A 49 -3.20 -7.81 -8.17
C THR A 49 -2.60 -6.87 -7.13
N CYS A 50 -2.29 -5.64 -7.52
CA CYS A 50 -1.73 -4.66 -6.59
C CYS A 50 -2.77 -3.59 -6.22
N ILE A 51 -2.99 -3.38 -4.93
CA ILE A 51 -3.83 -2.33 -4.36
C ILE A 51 -2.88 -1.24 -3.83
N SER A 52 -2.87 -0.07 -4.45
CA SER A 52 -2.03 1.06 -4.03
C SER A 52 -2.57 2.36 -4.60
N ASN A 53 -2.25 3.50 -3.98
CA ASN A 53 -2.69 4.81 -4.46
C ASN A 53 -2.33 5.03 -5.94
N ASN A 54 -1.11 4.68 -6.34
CA ASN A 54 -0.60 4.68 -7.71
C ASN A 54 0.53 3.63 -7.84
N ALA A 55 1.22 3.58 -8.99
CA ALA A 55 2.29 2.62 -9.22
C ALA A 55 3.70 3.25 -9.22
N GLY A 56 3.90 4.35 -8.49
CA GLY A 56 5.17 5.07 -8.48
C GLY A 56 5.50 5.69 -9.85
N VAL A 57 6.74 5.58 -10.28
CA VAL A 57 7.23 6.02 -11.60
C VAL A 57 7.86 4.84 -12.34
N ASP A 58 8.19 5.02 -13.62
CA ASP A 58 8.68 3.94 -14.50
C ASP A 58 9.82 3.09 -13.89
N ASN A 59 10.75 3.72 -13.17
CA ASN A 59 11.97 3.07 -12.68
C ASN A 59 12.01 2.91 -11.15
N PHE A 60 10.93 3.22 -10.44
CA PHE A 60 10.93 3.19 -8.99
C PHE A 60 9.52 2.97 -8.41
N GLY A 61 9.46 2.31 -7.25
CA GLY A 61 8.19 1.87 -6.68
C GLY A 61 7.58 0.72 -7.50
N LEU A 62 6.26 0.59 -7.50
CA LEU A 62 5.56 -0.49 -8.22
C LEU A 62 5.79 -0.45 -9.75
N GLY A 63 6.25 0.66 -10.31
CA GLY A 63 6.60 0.77 -11.73
C GLY A 63 7.60 -0.28 -12.18
N ILE A 64 8.53 -0.70 -11.31
CA ILE A 64 9.49 -1.76 -11.66
C ILE A 64 8.84 -3.14 -11.85
N LEU A 65 7.69 -3.39 -11.23
CA LEU A 65 6.91 -4.62 -11.40
C LEU A 65 6.03 -4.57 -12.67
N LEU A 66 5.60 -3.38 -13.07
CA LEU A 66 4.92 -3.18 -14.35
C LEU A 66 5.86 -3.46 -15.53
N GLN A 67 7.10 -2.97 -15.46
CA GLN A 67 8.12 -3.22 -16.48
C GLN A 67 8.40 -4.71 -16.69
N THR A 68 8.35 -5.51 -15.63
CA THR A 68 8.55 -6.97 -15.69
C THR A 68 7.26 -7.75 -15.92
N LYS A 69 6.12 -7.07 -16.11
CA LYS A 69 4.79 -7.66 -16.31
C LYS A 69 4.39 -8.64 -15.19
N GLN A 70 4.85 -8.39 -13.97
CA GLN A 70 4.48 -9.17 -12.80
C GLN A 70 3.08 -8.80 -12.28
N ILE A 71 2.61 -7.57 -12.55
CA ILE A 71 1.29 -7.09 -12.17
C ILE A 71 0.31 -7.36 -13.32
N LYS A 72 -0.77 -8.06 -13.03
CA LYS A 72 -1.89 -8.32 -13.94
C LYS A 72 -3.02 -7.30 -13.75
N LYS A 73 -3.24 -6.85 -12.51
CA LYS A 73 -4.30 -5.89 -12.16
C LYS A 73 -3.80 -4.84 -11.17
N MET A 74 -4.16 -3.58 -11.42
CA MET A 74 -4.01 -2.48 -10.45
C MET A 74 -5.38 -2.03 -9.95
N ILE A 75 -5.56 -1.93 -8.63
CA ILE A 75 -6.66 -1.21 -7.97
C ILE A 75 -6.07 0.06 -7.40
N SER A 76 -6.39 1.21 -7.99
CA SER A 76 -5.60 2.44 -7.83
C SER A 76 -6.49 3.66 -7.95
N SER A 77 -6.11 4.77 -7.31
CA SER A 77 -6.86 6.03 -7.44
C SER A 77 -6.29 6.94 -8.53
N TYR A 78 -5.09 6.65 -9.00
CA TYR A 78 -4.36 7.52 -9.91
C TYR A 78 -3.34 6.72 -10.74
N VAL A 79 -3.28 6.96 -12.04
CA VAL A 79 -2.26 6.34 -12.92
C VAL A 79 -0.88 6.97 -12.66
N GLY A 80 -0.84 8.27 -12.43
CA GLY A 80 0.36 9.01 -12.09
C GLY A 80 1.25 9.33 -13.27
N GLU A 81 2.51 9.66 -12.97
CA GLU A 81 3.56 9.98 -13.95
C GLU A 81 4.35 8.70 -14.33
N ASN A 82 3.65 7.59 -14.52
CA ASN A 82 4.20 6.30 -14.90
C ASN A 82 3.77 5.96 -16.33
N LYS A 83 4.67 6.18 -17.30
CA LYS A 83 4.39 5.98 -18.73
C LYS A 83 4.12 4.52 -19.07
N GLU A 84 4.78 3.59 -18.41
CA GLU A 84 4.55 2.17 -18.62
C GLU A 84 3.18 1.74 -18.10
N PHE A 85 2.72 2.30 -16.97
CA PHE A 85 1.37 2.10 -16.47
C PHE A 85 0.33 2.58 -17.49
N GLU A 86 0.49 3.83 -17.95
CA GLU A 86 -0.39 4.41 -18.98
C GLU A 86 -0.41 3.56 -20.25
N ARG A 87 0.77 3.18 -20.75
CA ARG A 87 0.90 2.38 -21.96
C ARG A 87 0.19 1.02 -21.83
N GLN A 88 0.43 0.30 -20.74
CA GLN A 88 -0.18 -1.02 -20.53
C GLN A 88 -1.70 -0.92 -20.39
N TYR A 89 -2.19 0.11 -19.69
CA TYR A 89 -3.62 0.35 -19.54
C TYR A 89 -4.29 0.66 -20.89
N LEU A 90 -3.76 1.59 -21.65
CA LEU A 90 -4.32 1.98 -22.96
C LEU A 90 -4.29 0.85 -23.99
N ASN A 91 -3.32 -0.06 -23.91
CA ASN A 91 -3.21 -1.22 -24.79
C ASN A 91 -4.00 -2.44 -24.30
N GLY A 92 -4.69 -2.37 -23.16
CA GLY A 92 -5.42 -3.51 -22.59
C GLY A 92 -4.52 -4.64 -22.06
N GLU A 93 -3.23 -4.35 -21.82
CA GLU A 93 -2.28 -5.30 -21.26
C GLU A 93 -2.36 -5.41 -19.72
N LEU A 94 -2.93 -4.42 -19.08
CA LEU A 94 -3.09 -4.30 -17.62
C LEU A 94 -4.55 -4.02 -17.29
N ASP A 95 -5.16 -4.85 -16.45
CA ASP A 95 -6.47 -4.54 -15.86
C ASP A 95 -6.32 -3.44 -14.82
N VAL A 96 -7.16 -2.39 -14.92
CA VAL A 96 -7.11 -1.24 -14.02
C VAL A 96 -8.48 -0.91 -13.48
N GLU A 97 -8.63 -1.02 -12.17
CA GLU A 97 -9.80 -0.55 -11.43
C GLU A 97 -9.50 0.81 -10.80
N LEU A 98 -10.02 1.87 -11.42
CA LEU A 98 -9.89 3.22 -10.85
C LEU A 98 -10.93 3.43 -9.75
N THR A 99 -10.45 3.61 -8.54
CA THR A 99 -11.25 3.83 -7.34
C THR A 99 -10.97 5.23 -6.79
N PRO A 100 -11.98 6.05 -6.46
CA PRO A 100 -11.73 7.35 -5.84
C PRO A 100 -10.86 7.21 -4.59
N GLN A 101 -9.89 8.11 -4.41
CA GLN A 101 -8.83 7.97 -3.41
C GLN A 101 -9.34 7.73 -1.99
N GLY A 102 -10.31 8.54 -1.53
CA GLY A 102 -10.90 8.36 -0.20
C GLY A 102 -11.67 7.03 -0.09
N THR A 103 -12.32 6.59 -1.17
CA THR A 103 -13.00 5.29 -1.22
C THR A 103 -11.98 4.16 -1.16
N LEU A 104 -10.84 4.26 -1.85
CA LEU A 104 -9.76 3.26 -1.80
C LEU A 104 -9.22 3.10 -0.36
N ALA A 105 -8.97 4.22 0.32
CA ALA A 105 -8.53 4.22 1.71
C ALA A 105 -9.57 3.55 2.63
N GLU A 106 -10.85 3.91 2.48
CA GLU A 106 -11.92 3.35 3.30
C GLU A 106 -12.17 1.86 2.99
N LYS A 107 -12.05 1.42 1.72
CA LYS A 107 -12.14 0.00 1.35
C LYS A 107 -11.09 -0.84 2.07
N LEU A 108 -9.84 -0.35 2.15
CA LEU A 108 -8.74 -1.01 2.88
C LEU A 108 -9.00 -0.98 4.40
N ARG A 109 -9.39 0.19 4.94
CA ARG A 109 -9.70 0.31 6.37
C ARG A 109 -10.85 -0.62 6.77
N ALA A 110 -11.93 -0.63 6.00
CA ALA A 110 -13.09 -1.49 6.25
C ALA A 110 -12.70 -2.98 6.20
N GLY A 111 -11.93 -3.39 5.18
CA GLY A 111 -11.42 -4.76 5.06
C GLY A 111 -10.58 -5.18 6.27
N GLY A 112 -9.67 -4.32 6.69
CA GLY A 112 -8.83 -4.55 7.89
C GLY A 112 -9.62 -4.61 9.19
N ALA A 113 -10.78 -3.96 9.26
CA ALA A 113 -11.70 -3.99 10.41
C ALA A 113 -12.75 -5.11 10.34
N GLY A 114 -12.75 -5.94 9.29
CA GLY A 114 -13.74 -6.98 9.09
C GLY A 114 -15.13 -6.47 8.67
N ILE A 115 -15.21 -5.24 8.15
CA ILE A 115 -16.43 -4.65 7.62
C ILE A 115 -16.52 -5.00 6.13
N PRO A 116 -17.53 -5.76 5.66
CA PRO A 116 -17.54 -6.28 4.30
C PRO A 116 -17.86 -5.22 3.24
N ALA A 117 -18.62 -4.18 3.60
CA ALA A 117 -19.05 -3.13 2.69
C ALA A 117 -19.51 -1.89 3.48
N PHE A 118 -19.58 -0.76 2.81
CA PHE A 118 -20.06 0.52 3.36
C PHE A 118 -20.72 1.36 2.28
N TYR A 119 -21.53 2.34 2.69
CA TYR A 119 -22.14 3.30 1.78
C TYR A 119 -21.37 4.61 1.78
N THR A 120 -21.13 5.18 0.57
CA THR A 120 -20.46 6.47 0.38
C THR A 120 -21.20 7.35 -0.61
N GLN A 121 -21.12 8.67 -0.46
CA GLN A 121 -21.61 9.63 -1.45
C GLN A 121 -20.64 9.81 -2.63
N THR A 122 -19.36 9.44 -2.42
CA THR A 122 -18.33 9.61 -3.46
C THR A 122 -18.64 8.73 -4.65
N GLY A 123 -18.75 9.33 -5.83
CA GLY A 123 -19.02 8.63 -7.07
C GLY A 123 -20.51 8.55 -7.46
N VAL A 124 -21.45 8.95 -6.60
CA VAL A 124 -22.88 8.99 -6.96
C VAL A 124 -23.10 9.86 -8.21
N GLY A 125 -23.84 9.32 -9.17
CA GLY A 125 -24.12 10.01 -10.44
C GLY A 125 -22.95 10.05 -11.44
N THR A 126 -21.93 9.26 -11.22
CA THR A 126 -20.78 9.11 -12.15
C THR A 126 -20.64 7.65 -12.61
N LEU A 127 -19.72 7.36 -13.54
CA LEU A 127 -19.39 6.00 -13.98
C LEU A 127 -19.01 5.07 -12.81
N ILE A 128 -18.53 5.62 -11.70
CA ILE A 128 -18.17 4.85 -10.49
C ILE A 128 -19.41 4.18 -9.87
N ALA A 129 -20.61 4.75 -10.06
CA ALA A 129 -21.86 4.21 -9.51
C ALA A 129 -22.46 3.06 -10.38
N GLU A 130 -21.99 2.90 -11.61
CA GLU A 130 -22.56 1.91 -12.52
C GLU A 130 -22.48 0.49 -11.96
N GLY A 131 -23.62 -0.20 -11.91
CA GLY A 131 -23.72 -1.57 -11.42
C GLY A 131 -23.67 -1.72 -9.89
N LYS A 132 -23.54 -0.62 -9.14
CA LYS A 132 -23.53 -0.64 -7.66
C LYS A 132 -24.92 -0.39 -7.09
N GLU A 133 -25.20 -0.98 -5.93
CA GLU A 133 -26.40 -0.70 -5.18
C GLU A 133 -26.41 0.75 -4.71
N GLU A 134 -27.53 1.45 -4.99
CA GLU A 134 -27.76 2.80 -4.48
C GLU A 134 -28.79 2.78 -3.34
N ARG A 135 -28.56 3.60 -2.31
CA ARG A 135 -29.47 3.77 -1.20
C ARG A 135 -29.54 5.20 -0.71
N THR A 136 -30.74 5.65 -0.36
CA THR A 136 -30.97 6.99 0.16
C THR A 136 -30.97 6.96 1.70
N PHE A 137 -30.14 7.82 2.30
CA PHE A 137 -30.12 8.10 3.74
C PHE A 137 -30.30 9.60 3.95
N ASN A 138 -31.29 9.97 4.77
CA ASN A 138 -31.58 11.38 5.10
C ASN A 138 -31.67 12.30 3.84
N GLY A 139 -32.31 11.81 2.79
CA GLY A 139 -32.52 12.56 1.53
C GLY A 139 -31.29 12.68 0.63
N LYS A 140 -30.20 11.97 0.92
CA LYS A 140 -28.98 11.94 0.10
C LYS A 140 -28.73 10.53 -0.42
N ASN A 141 -28.31 10.41 -1.68
CA ASN A 141 -27.96 9.14 -2.30
C ASN A 141 -26.54 8.71 -1.96
N TYR A 142 -26.36 7.42 -1.82
CA TYR A 142 -25.11 6.74 -1.54
C TYR A 142 -25.00 5.52 -2.43
N ILE A 143 -23.78 5.11 -2.75
CA ILE A 143 -23.47 3.83 -3.40
C ILE A 143 -22.80 2.88 -2.41
N LEU A 144 -23.08 1.59 -2.58
CA LEU A 144 -22.41 0.53 -1.83
C LEU A 144 -21.02 0.27 -2.41
N GLU A 145 -20.01 0.28 -1.55
CA GLU A 145 -18.64 -0.12 -1.88
C GLU A 145 -18.24 -1.33 -1.04
N GLU A 146 -17.78 -2.40 -1.69
CA GLU A 146 -17.22 -3.55 -1.01
C GLU A 146 -15.81 -3.26 -0.51
N SER A 147 -15.46 -3.79 0.66
CA SER A 147 -14.13 -3.62 1.25
C SER A 147 -13.05 -4.38 0.47
N LEU A 148 -11.79 -4.02 0.69
CA LEU A 148 -10.62 -4.68 0.12
C LEU A 148 -9.76 -5.30 1.21
N THR A 149 -9.34 -6.54 0.98
CA THR A 149 -8.31 -7.24 1.75
C THR A 149 -7.23 -7.75 0.80
N ALA A 150 -6.05 -8.06 1.33
CA ALA A 150 -4.94 -8.56 0.54
C ALA A 150 -4.33 -9.81 1.18
N ASP A 151 -3.69 -10.66 0.36
CA ASP A 151 -2.95 -11.81 0.87
C ASP A 151 -1.70 -11.34 1.60
N VAL A 152 -1.02 -10.34 1.05
CA VAL A 152 0.18 -9.73 1.65
C VAL A 152 0.07 -8.21 1.62
N ALA A 153 0.42 -7.56 2.72
CA ALA A 153 0.63 -6.12 2.78
C ALA A 153 2.13 -5.80 2.88
N LEU A 154 2.59 -4.88 2.05
CA LEU A 154 3.95 -4.35 2.07
C LEU A 154 3.86 -2.88 2.47
N VAL A 155 4.41 -2.53 3.62
CA VAL A 155 4.28 -1.18 4.17
C VAL A 155 5.62 -0.60 4.60
N LYS A 156 5.69 0.72 4.64
CA LYS A 156 6.84 1.47 5.12
C LYS A 156 6.51 2.20 6.41
N ALA A 157 7.38 2.07 7.42
CA ALA A 157 7.31 2.89 8.63
C ALA A 157 8.67 3.53 8.94
N TYR A 158 8.68 4.46 9.88
CA TYR A 158 9.90 5.10 10.36
C TYR A 158 10.60 4.22 11.39
N LYS A 159 9.88 3.80 12.43
CA LYS A 159 10.41 2.92 13.48
C LYS A 159 9.47 1.73 13.68
N ALA A 160 10.06 0.61 14.12
CA ALA A 160 9.33 -0.51 14.71
C ALA A 160 10.05 -0.99 15.96
N ASP A 161 9.29 -1.45 16.95
CA ASP A 161 9.86 -2.34 17.95
C ASP A 161 9.84 -3.80 17.44
N LYS A 162 10.56 -4.69 18.14
CA LYS A 162 10.63 -6.10 17.75
C LYS A 162 9.30 -6.87 17.86
N ALA A 163 8.29 -6.29 18.53
CA ALA A 163 6.93 -6.83 18.59
C ALA A 163 6.06 -6.40 17.41
N GLY A 164 6.52 -5.42 16.61
CA GLY A 164 5.85 -4.95 15.40
C GLY A 164 5.04 -3.69 15.57
N ASN A 165 5.08 -3.02 16.71
CA ASN A 165 4.48 -1.70 16.86
C ASN A 165 5.18 -0.71 15.95
N LEU A 166 4.41 0.09 15.18
CA LEU A 166 4.95 1.00 14.17
C LEU A 166 4.73 2.46 14.52
N VAL A 167 5.77 3.25 14.27
CA VAL A 167 5.72 4.72 14.25
C VAL A 167 5.98 5.19 12.83
N PHE A 168 5.03 5.93 12.25
CA PHE A 168 5.19 6.58 10.96
C PHE A 168 5.74 7.99 11.13
N ARG A 169 6.28 8.57 10.05
CA ARG A 169 6.86 9.91 10.10
C ARG A 169 6.22 10.81 9.05
N LYS A 170 5.54 11.88 9.51
CA LYS A 170 4.96 12.93 8.65
C LYS A 170 4.04 12.30 7.59
N THR A 171 4.06 12.82 6.35
CA THR A 171 3.21 12.37 5.25
C THR A 171 3.49 10.95 4.76
N ALA A 172 4.62 10.35 5.15
CA ALA A 172 4.91 8.94 4.84
C ALA A 172 3.99 7.95 5.58
N GLN A 173 3.16 8.40 6.50
CA GLN A 173 2.08 7.59 7.08
C GLN A 173 1.08 7.17 6.01
N ASN A 174 0.54 8.12 5.26
CA ASN A 174 -0.41 7.98 4.13
C ASN A 174 -1.24 6.67 4.15
N PHE A 175 -1.18 5.82 3.12
CA PHE A 175 -1.91 4.56 3.01
C PHE A 175 -1.32 3.40 3.83
N ASN A 176 -0.16 3.59 4.48
CA ASN A 176 0.54 2.50 5.14
C ASN A 176 -0.27 1.81 6.26
N PRO A 177 -0.96 2.53 7.18
CA PRO A 177 -1.75 1.89 8.22
C PRO A 177 -2.90 1.03 7.65
N GLU A 178 -3.66 1.57 6.70
CA GLU A 178 -4.80 0.89 6.09
C GLU A 178 -4.36 -0.34 5.29
N CYS A 179 -3.26 -0.25 4.54
CA CYS A 179 -2.67 -1.40 3.86
C CYS A 179 -2.23 -2.47 4.87
N ALA A 180 -1.57 -2.07 5.96
CA ALA A 180 -1.12 -3.01 6.98
C ALA A 180 -2.29 -3.76 7.63
N MET A 181 -3.39 -3.09 7.90
CA MET A 181 -4.58 -3.70 8.49
C MET A 181 -5.31 -4.63 7.52
N ALA A 182 -5.30 -4.33 6.22
CA ALA A 182 -6.00 -5.10 5.18
C ALA A 182 -5.27 -6.40 4.79
N GLY A 183 -3.98 -6.54 5.09
CA GLY A 183 -3.18 -7.71 4.74
C GLY A 183 -3.42 -8.90 5.69
N LYS A 184 -3.54 -10.12 5.15
CA LYS A 184 -3.48 -11.35 5.95
C LYS A 184 -2.10 -11.54 6.58
N ILE A 185 -1.05 -11.20 5.82
CA ILE A 185 0.34 -11.15 6.29
C ILE A 185 0.90 -9.78 5.95
N THR A 186 1.34 -9.05 6.96
CA THR A 186 1.92 -7.71 6.79
C THR A 186 3.42 -7.73 7.06
N ILE A 187 4.17 -7.20 6.10
CA ILE A 187 5.62 -7.02 6.18
C ILE A 187 5.92 -5.53 6.18
N ALA A 188 6.56 -5.06 7.24
CA ALA A 188 6.93 -3.66 7.40
C ALA A 188 8.43 -3.45 7.13
N GLU A 189 8.74 -2.59 6.17
CA GLU A 189 10.08 -2.04 5.96
C GLU A 189 10.24 -0.80 6.83
N VAL A 190 11.27 -0.76 7.68
CA VAL A 190 11.46 0.31 8.64
C VAL A 190 12.87 0.88 8.62
N GLU A 191 13.02 2.16 8.97
CA GLU A 191 14.33 2.82 9.03
C GLU A 191 15.09 2.51 10.31
N GLN A 192 14.35 2.17 11.39
CA GLN A 192 14.92 1.86 12.69
C GLN A 192 14.15 0.72 13.34
N VAL A 193 14.88 -0.21 13.95
CA VAL A 193 14.32 -1.23 14.83
C VAL A 193 14.81 -0.96 16.24
N VAL A 194 13.90 -0.94 17.20
CA VAL A 194 14.20 -0.73 18.62
C VAL A 194 13.74 -1.92 19.47
N GLU A 195 14.16 -1.95 20.73
CA GLU A 195 13.72 -2.99 21.64
C GLU A 195 12.25 -2.78 22.07
N ILE A 196 11.62 -3.85 22.53
CA ILE A 196 10.25 -3.79 23.08
C ILE A 196 10.28 -2.92 24.34
N GLY A 197 9.40 -1.91 24.38
CA GLY A 197 9.30 -0.94 25.47
C GLY A 197 10.12 0.34 25.27
N GLU A 198 10.86 0.47 24.17
CA GLU A 198 11.59 1.71 23.85
C GLU A 198 10.74 2.72 23.05
N LEU A 199 9.62 2.29 22.45
CA LEU A 199 8.67 3.22 21.86
C LEU A 199 7.75 3.79 22.95
N ASP A 200 7.52 5.09 22.89
CA ASP A 200 6.48 5.70 23.71
C ASP A 200 5.12 5.12 23.27
N PRO A 201 4.32 4.54 24.19
CA PRO A 201 3.00 4.00 23.84
C PRO A 201 2.07 5.01 23.17
N ASP A 202 2.17 6.30 23.53
CA ASP A 202 1.35 7.37 22.97
C ASP A 202 1.77 7.77 21.55
N GLU A 203 2.98 7.39 21.11
CA GLU A 203 3.49 7.64 19.76
C GLU A 203 3.26 6.44 18.80
N ILE A 204 2.74 5.31 19.28
CA ILE A 204 2.46 4.15 18.42
C ILE A 204 1.26 4.45 17.54
N HIS A 205 1.50 4.53 16.23
CA HIS A 205 0.46 4.77 15.23
C HIS A 205 -0.25 3.49 14.78
N LEU A 206 0.43 2.34 14.79
CA LEU A 206 -0.13 1.05 14.42
C LEU A 206 0.37 -0.03 15.40
N ALA A 207 -0.58 -0.74 16.01
CA ALA A 207 -0.28 -1.82 16.94
C ALA A 207 0.36 -3.01 16.23
N GLY A 208 1.33 -3.64 16.88
CA GLY A 208 2.09 -4.77 16.36
C GLY A 208 1.28 -6.01 15.99
N ILE A 209 0.04 -6.12 16.47
CA ILE A 209 -0.86 -7.23 16.10
C ILE A 209 -1.12 -7.32 14.60
N TYR A 210 -1.04 -6.20 13.88
CA TYR A 210 -1.21 -6.14 12.43
C TYR A 210 0.07 -6.45 11.65
N VAL A 211 1.24 -6.52 12.30
CA VAL A 211 2.53 -6.70 11.64
C VAL A 211 3.09 -8.08 11.94
N ASN A 212 3.36 -8.86 10.90
CA ASN A 212 3.89 -10.21 11.01
C ASN A 212 5.42 -10.25 10.90
N ARG A 213 6.00 -9.41 10.02
CA ARG A 213 7.43 -9.41 9.70
C ARG A 213 7.95 -7.98 9.57
N ILE A 214 9.21 -7.79 9.95
CA ILE A 214 9.89 -6.50 9.93
C ILE A 214 11.21 -6.65 9.20
N VAL A 215 11.52 -5.68 8.32
CA VAL A 215 12.78 -5.59 7.59
C VAL A 215 13.40 -4.22 7.82
N LEU A 216 14.68 -4.20 8.18
CA LEU A 216 15.44 -2.95 8.34
C LEU A 216 15.91 -2.42 6.99
N ASN A 217 15.57 -1.18 6.70
CA ASN A 217 16.16 -0.35 5.66
C ASN A 217 16.64 0.97 6.26
N ALA A 218 17.84 0.99 6.84
CA ALA A 218 18.39 2.14 7.55
C ALA A 218 18.72 3.34 6.62
N SER A 219 18.79 3.11 5.31
CA SER A 219 19.15 4.12 4.32
C SER A 219 18.27 4.04 3.08
N PRO A 220 16.96 4.36 3.21
CA PRO A 220 16.07 4.39 2.06
C PRO A 220 16.45 5.56 1.14
N GLU A 221 16.26 5.38 -0.17
CA GLU A 221 16.56 6.43 -1.16
C GLU A 221 15.61 7.62 -1.05
N LYS A 222 14.34 7.37 -0.70
CA LYS A 222 13.30 8.40 -0.53
C LYS A 222 13.18 9.32 -1.74
N ARG A 223 13.19 8.74 -2.93
CA ARG A 223 12.93 9.50 -4.16
C ARG A 223 11.54 10.12 -4.08
N ILE A 224 11.43 11.37 -4.50
CA ILE A 224 10.15 12.05 -4.71
C ILE A 224 10.12 12.55 -6.15
N GLU A 225 8.94 12.56 -6.75
CA GLU A 225 8.73 12.91 -8.16
C GLU A 225 9.15 14.34 -8.46
N HIS A 226 8.76 15.28 -7.58
CA HIS A 226 9.12 16.68 -7.67
C HIS A 226 9.70 17.17 -6.35
N LYS A 227 10.95 17.57 -6.37
CA LYS A 227 11.58 18.23 -5.21
C LYS A 227 11.17 19.68 -5.18
N THR A 228 10.35 20.06 -4.22
CA THR A 228 9.93 21.45 -4.01
C THR A 228 10.63 22.13 -2.82
N LEU A 229 11.52 21.42 -2.14
CA LEU A 229 12.27 21.96 -1.02
C LEU A 229 13.35 22.92 -1.53
N SER A 230 13.41 24.12 -0.95
CA SER A 230 14.54 25.03 -1.18
C SER A 230 15.84 24.39 -0.68
N THR A 231 16.92 24.65 -1.38
CA THR A 231 18.28 24.22 -0.99
C THR A 231 18.88 25.07 0.13
N GLU A 232 18.14 26.04 0.66
CA GLU A 232 18.57 26.83 1.81
C GLU A 232 18.52 25.95 3.05
N ALA A 233 19.73 25.58 3.48
CA ALA A 233 19.95 24.94 4.77
C ALA A 233 19.52 25.90 5.89
N VAL A 234 18.67 25.43 6.78
CA VAL A 234 18.44 26.04 8.10
C VAL A 234 19.53 25.52 9.03
#